data_435805ac200fcdc88ad98472a2f7ce5b
#
_entry.id   435805ac200fcdc88ad98472a2f7ce5b
#
_cell.length_a   1.000
_cell.length_b   1.000
_cell.length_c   1.000
_cell.angle_alpha   90.00
_cell.angle_beta   90.00
_cell.angle_gamma   90.00
#
_symmetry.space_group_name_H-M   'P 1'
#
loop_
_entity.id
_entity.type
_entity.pdbx_description
1 polymer ?
#
loop_
_entity_poly.entity_id
_entity_poly.type
_entity_poly.pdbx_seq_one_letter_code
_entity_poly.pdbx_strand_id
1 'polypeptide(L)'
;MDVLVVGGGGAGLAAALMLCDLDVDFMLVERHPQSGRAPKAHIINPRTVEIFAQHGFADVVKAKGSPSETFAKTRWYTSFGGEDVGDRENFFSLDAWSGGALAEHYAPLTAHRHANFQQNRLEPALREEVDKRRPGTALFHHELVELTQDADHVFATIRDRSADETFTVRARYVIGADGGKLIGKSLGIGMRGGQPFCDAFSIHFRADLSAHITDDDAVIKMFARPQPDGTWVTGGLLTMGLERWDRHATEWLVTVILPISGEALKEATSSATTAEHHLQLIREVLKLPDLDAEVLGTNHWLIESVVAERYRQGRVFLAGDAAHRHSPMGGLGLNTGIQDVHNLAAKLALVVKGQADPALLDAYEPERRPVGQRNVDFATSAFWNHLAARDGFGIPPGAPPEFAQAVINALGSDTLEGRMRRARRTEYYNTLRWEFGAADVELGFHYADSPAVVADGTPDPERDPTGHEHIQQARPGHRLPHAWLETPTGRASTHALLRAGAFLLLAGDEGDAWTSAAEEVAQTFGIELDVYTVGPAGQLQDPERAWHGLRGHDPTGVVLVRPDGHVVLRAATMTDDPSRTLADGLSVALGGRTSVSHSLTQGLAAAE
;
A
#
# COMPACT_ATOMS: atom_id res chain seq x y z
N MET A 1 19.70 -18.55 10.89
CA MET A 1 18.44 -18.36 10.15
C MET A 1 18.67 -17.62 8.87
N ASP A 2 17.70 -17.66 7.94
CA ASP A 2 17.84 -16.96 6.66
C ASP A 2 17.52 -15.47 6.79
N VAL A 3 16.38 -15.10 7.42
CA VAL A 3 15.91 -13.73 7.47
C VAL A 3 15.52 -13.31 8.88
N LEU A 4 16.01 -12.13 9.33
CA LEU A 4 15.50 -11.45 10.50
C LEU A 4 14.61 -10.27 10.04
N VAL A 5 13.36 -10.23 10.51
CA VAL A 5 12.43 -9.12 10.29
C VAL A 5 12.40 -8.25 11.54
N VAL A 6 12.69 -6.96 11.42
CA VAL A 6 12.70 -6.02 12.55
C VAL A 6 11.56 -5.04 12.41
N GLY A 7 10.59 -5.14 13.32
CA GLY A 7 9.38 -4.35 13.38
C GLY A 7 8.13 -5.18 13.12
N GLY A 8 7.17 -5.14 14.04
CA GLY A 8 5.88 -5.85 14.00
C GLY A 8 4.71 -4.98 13.54
N GLY A 9 4.98 -3.96 12.71
CA GLY A 9 3.95 -3.18 12.02
C GLY A 9 3.45 -3.89 10.76
N GLY A 10 2.54 -3.21 10.01
CA GLY A 10 1.89 -3.80 8.83
C GLY A 10 2.85 -4.39 7.80
N ALA A 11 3.95 -3.69 7.45
CA ALA A 11 4.95 -4.19 6.51
C ALA A 11 5.72 -5.40 7.06
N GLY A 12 6.18 -5.36 8.32
CA GLY A 12 6.95 -6.46 8.91
C GLY A 12 6.10 -7.72 9.11
N LEU A 13 4.86 -7.59 9.57
CA LEU A 13 3.95 -8.74 9.70
C LEU A 13 3.54 -9.31 8.34
N ALA A 14 3.36 -8.45 7.31
CA ALA A 14 3.14 -8.93 5.94
C ALA A 14 4.38 -9.66 5.40
N ALA A 15 5.60 -9.17 5.68
CA ALA A 15 6.82 -9.90 5.35
C ALA A 15 6.87 -11.28 6.01
N ALA A 16 6.55 -11.35 7.31
CA ALA A 16 6.50 -12.61 8.03
C ALA A 16 5.47 -13.60 7.44
N LEU A 17 4.27 -13.12 7.10
CA LEU A 17 3.25 -13.92 6.42
C LEU A 17 3.76 -14.52 5.10
N MET A 18 4.39 -13.68 4.26
CA MET A 18 4.93 -14.09 2.97
C MET A 18 6.10 -15.07 3.13
N LEU A 19 6.98 -14.85 4.10
CA LEU A 19 8.09 -15.76 4.39
C LEU A 19 7.61 -17.13 4.92
N CYS A 20 6.49 -17.17 5.69
CA CYS A 20 5.82 -18.43 6.03
C CYS A 20 5.40 -19.21 4.78
N ASP A 21 4.71 -18.53 3.87
CA ASP A 21 4.15 -19.13 2.68
C ASP A 21 5.23 -19.53 1.66
N LEU A 22 6.33 -18.80 1.64
CA LEU A 22 7.50 -19.08 0.82
C LEU A 22 8.48 -20.09 1.46
N ASP A 23 8.15 -20.67 2.61
CA ASP A 23 8.97 -21.63 3.34
C ASP A 23 10.42 -21.15 3.58
N VAL A 24 10.58 -19.92 4.06
CA VAL A 24 11.87 -19.33 4.46
C VAL A 24 12.02 -19.39 5.97
N ASP A 25 13.21 -19.72 6.48
CA ASP A 25 13.52 -19.68 7.92
C ASP A 25 13.69 -18.23 8.38
N PHE A 26 12.81 -17.75 9.28
CA PHE A 26 12.83 -16.37 9.75
C PHE A 26 12.48 -16.21 11.22
N MET A 27 12.82 -15.05 11.76
CA MET A 27 12.33 -14.53 13.04
C MET A 27 11.87 -13.09 12.84
N LEU A 28 10.75 -12.72 13.44
CA LEU A 28 10.31 -11.34 13.55
C LEU A 28 10.48 -10.87 14.99
N VAL A 29 11.04 -9.67 15.18
CA VAL A 29 11.17 -9.03 16.50
C VAL A 29 10.44 -7.68 16.50
N GLU A 30 9.63 -7.45 17.55
CA GLU A 30 8.88 -6.21 17.79
C GLU A 30 9.09 -5.76 19.25
N ARG A 31 9.54 -4.51 19.43
CA ARG A 31 9.85 -3.94 20.76
C ARG A 31 8.64 -3.74 21.67
N HIS A 32 7.44 -3.59 21.10
CA HIS A 32 6.21 -3.45 21.85
C HIS A 32 5.63 -4.81 22.21
N PRO A 33 4.91 -4.95 23.34
CA PRO A 33 4.33 -6.24 23.76
C PRO A 33 3.16 -6.69 22.86
N GLN A 34 2.62 -5.78 22.07
CA GLN A 34 1.49 -6.03 21.16
C GLN A 34 1.52 -5.07 19.99
N SER A 35 0.73 -5.35 18.95
CA SER A 35 0.51 -4.45 17.82
C SER A 35 -0.07 -3.10 18.26
N GLY A 36 0.14 -2.06 17.46
CA GLY A 36 -0.32 -0.71 17.77
C GLY A 36 -1.82 -0.64 18.01
N ARG A 37 -2.24 -0.03 19.13
CA ARG A 37 -3.66 0.15 19.47
C ARG A 37 -4.29 1.34 18.76
N ALA A 38 -3.49 2.37 18.45
CA ALA A 38 -3.99 3.57 17.80
C ALA A 38 -4.37 3.26 16.33
N PRO A 39 -5.59 3.61 15.90
CA PRO A 39 -5.96 3.54 14.50
C PRO A 39 -5.05 4.45 13.68
N LYS A 40 -4.63 3.94 12.51
CA LYS A 40 -3.80 4.65 11.53
C LYS A 40 -4.39 4.45 10.13
N ALA A 41 -3.63 3.83 9.20
CA ALA A 41 -4.14 3.46 7.89
C ALA A 41 -5.33 2.49 8.01
N HIS A 42 -6.23 2.56 7.04
CA HIS A 42 -7.41 1.69 7.01
C HIS A 42 -7.81 1.23 5.60
N ILE A 43 -7.40 1.95 4.56
CA ILE A 43 -7.69 1.56 3.17
C ILE A 43 -6.59 0.63 2.66
N ILE A 44 -7.02 -0.54 2.19
CA ILE A 44 -6.21 -1.53 1.48
C ILE A 44 -6.55 -1.42 0.01
N ASN A 45 -5.59 -1.00 -0.82
CA ASN A 45 -5.83 -0.83 -2.25
C ASN A 45 -5.88 -2.18 -3.00
N PRO A 46 -6.41 -2.21 -4.23
CA PRO A 46 -6.57 -3.45 -4.98
C PRO A 46 -5.28 -4.24 -5.15
N ARG A 47 -4.13 -3.58 -5.39
CA ARG A 47 -2.85 -4.29 -5.51
C ARG A 47 -2.46 -5.03 -4.23
N THR A 48 -2.69 -4.43 -3.08
CA THR A 48 -2.42 -5.08 -1.79
C THR A 48 -3.39 -6.23 -1.52
N VAL A 49 -4.66 -6.11 -1.94
CA VAL A 49 -5.62 -7.23 -1.85
C VAL A 49 -5.21 -8.39 -2.76
N GLU A 50 -4.69 -8.14 -3.98
CA GLU A 50 -4.12 -9.17 -4.86
C GLU A 50 -2.96 -9.90 -4.20
N ILE A 51 -2.05 -9.17 -3.58
CA ILE A 51 -0.92 -9.74 -2.83
C ILE A 51 -1.43 -10.63 -1.69
N PHE A 52 -2.39 -10.15 -0.92
CA PHE A 52 -3.00 -10.96 0.13
C PHE A 52 -3.75 -12.18 -0.42
N ALA A 53 -4.36 -12.10 -1.61
CA ALA A 53 -4.99 -13.24 -2.26
C ALA A 53 -3.95 -14.30 -2.66
N GLN A 54 -2.83 -13.88 -3.24
CA GLN A 54 -1.72 -14.77 -3.60
C GLN A 54 -1.16 -15.52 -2.38
N HIS A 55 -1.17 -14.88 -1.20
CA HIS A 55 -0.65 -15.44 0.06
C HIS A 55 -1.74 -15.99 0.99
N GLY A 56 -2.97 -16.21 0.49
CA GLY A 56 -4.06 -16.85 1.23
C GLY A 56 -4.62 -16.03 2.40
N PHE A 57 -4.51 -14.70 2.37
CA PHE A 57 -4.98 -13.80 3.44
C PHE A 57 -6.16 -12.90 3.04
N ALA A 58 -6.52 -12.81 1.75
CA ALA A 58 -7.58 -11.92 1.27
C ALA A 58 -8.96 -12.22 1.88
N ASP A 59 -9.26 -13.48 2.16
CA ASP A 59 -10.54 -13.87 2.78
C ASP A 59 -10.64 -13.34 4.23
N VAL A 60 -9.52 -13.27 4.96
CA VAL A 60 -9.45 -12.66 6.29
C VAL A 60 -9.73 -11.16 6.20
N VAL A 61 -9.12 -10.48 5.22
CA VAL A 61 -9.37 -9.05 4.96
C VAL A 61 -10.84 -8.80 4.65
N LYS A 62 -11.44 -9.62 3.79
CA LYS A 62 -12.86 -9.54 3.42
C LYS A 62 -13.80 -9.82 4.59
N ALA A 63 -13.49 -10.83 5.40
CA ALA A 63 -14.34 -11.24 6.51
C ALA A 63 -14.30 -10.27 7.71
N LYS A 64 -13.14 -9.65 7.96
CA LYS A 64 -12.92 -8.75 9.12
C LYS A 64 -12.97 -7.27 8.75
N GLY A 65 -12.91 -6.93 7.47
CA GLY A 65 -13.06 -5.56 6.97
C GLY A 65 -14.50 -5.09 6.95
N SER A 66 -14.70 -3.81 6.64
CA SER A 66 -16.06 -3.28 6.51
C SER A 66 -16.71 -3.69 5.18
N PRO A 67 -18.04 -3.77 5.11
CA PRO A 67 -18.76 -3.92 3.85
C PRO A 67 -18.44 -2.80 2.86
N SER A 68 -18.30 -3.13 1.57
CA SER A 68 -17.86 -2.17 0.54
C SER A 68 -18.79 -0.98 0.35
N GLU A 69 -20.07 -1.15 0.60
CA GLU A 69 -21.09 -0.09 0.52
C GLU A 69 -20.90 0.99 1.58
N THR A 70 -20.25 0.69 2.70
CA THR A 70 -20.03 1.63 3.81
C THR A 70 -18.90 2.62 3.56
N PHE A 71 -18.04 2.39 2.55
CA PHE A 71 -16.92 3.27 2.21
C PHE A 71 -16.87 3.61 0.70
N ALA A 72 -18.05 3.52 0.05
CA ALA A 72 -18.17 3.81 -1.38
C ALA A 72 -17.97 5.30 -1.73
N LYS A 73 -18.03 6.18 -0.72
CA LYS A 73 -17.88 7.64 -0.87
C LYS A 73 -16.98 8.25 0.19
N THR A 74 -16.46 9.41 -0.13
CA THR A 74 -15.94 10.39 0.82
C THR A 74 -16.80 11.63 0.79
N ARG A 75 -17.14 12.19 1.96
CA ARG A 75 -18.04 13.34 2.09
C ARG A 75 -17.36 14.48 2.83
N TRP A 76 -17.71 15.73 2.46
CA TRP A 76 -17.19 16.94 3.10
C TRP A 76 -18.29 17.71 3.77
N TYR A 77 -18.08 18.02 5.02
CA TYR A 77 -18.99 18.74 5.88
C TYR A 77 -18.38 20.05 6.35
N THR A 78 -19.24 21.03 6.66
CA THR A 78 -18.81 22.21 7.41
C THR A 78 -18.65 21.90 8.90
N SER A 79 -19.59 21.16 9.46
CA SER A 79 -19.61 20.69 10.87
C SER A 79 -20.62 19.55 11.02
N PHE A 80 -20.64 18.91 12.20
CA PHE A 80 -21.60 17.85 12.56
C PHE A 80 -22.68 18.35 13.51
N GLY A 81 -22.49 19.51 14.12
CA GLY A 81 -23.43 20.22 15.00
C GLY A 81 -23.41 21.71 14.75
N GLY A 82 -23.99 22.47 15.70
CA GLY A 82 -24.15 23.92 15.61
C GLY A 82 -25.51 24.35 15.04
N GLU A 83 -25.81 25.64 15.16
CA GLU A 83 -27.06 26.26 14.73
C GLU A 83 -26.83 27.50 13.82
N ASP A 84 -25.56 27.81 13.53
CA ASP A 84 -25.21 28.94 12.67
C ASP A 84 -25.51 28.61 11.20
N VAL A 85 -25.63 29.68 10.41
CA VAL A 85 -25.80 29.56 8.96
C VAL A 85 -24.62 28.78 8.35
N GLY A 86 -24.94 27.75 7.60
CA GLY A 86 -23.95 26.90 6.97
C GLY A 86 -23.41 25.73 7.86
N ASP A 87 -23.86 25.62 9.11
CA ASP A 87 -23.57 24.44 9.93
C ASP A 87 -24.27 23.17 9.39
N ARG A 88 -23.69 22.00 9.68
CA ARG A 88 -24.20 20.65 9.31
C ARG A 88 -24.37 20.45 7.79
N GLU A 89 -23.79 21.31 6.96
CA GLU A 89 -23.90 21.17 5.51
C GLU A 89 -22.96 20.06 5.02
N ASN A 90 -23.50 19.01 4.38
CA ASN A 90 -22.74 18.17 3.48
C ASN A 90 -22.61 18.91 2.15
N PHE A 91 -21.52 19.61 1.95
CA PHE A 91 -21.37 20.51 0.82
C PHE A 91 -20.71 19.87 -0.40
N PHE A 92 -20.12 18.66 -0.25
CA PHE A 92 -19.47 17.96 -1.34
C PHE A 92 -19.38 16.45 -1.06
N SER A 93 -19.43 15.64 -2.11
CA SER A 93 -19.25 14.19 -2.08
C SER A 93 -18.54 13.71 -3.32
N LEU A 94 -17.67 12.69 -3.17
CA LEU A 94 -17.05 11.96 -4.26
C LEU A 94 -17.24 10.46 -4.07
N ASP A 95 -17.35 9.73 -5.18
CA ASP A 95 -17.15 8.29 -5.19
C ASP A 95 -15.69 7.97 -4.83
N ALA A 96 -15.47 6.93 -4.08
CA ALA A 96 -14.15 6.59 -3.54
C ALA A 96 -13.95 5.07 -3.47
N TRP A 97 -12.72 4.62 -3.49
CA TRP A 97 -12.31 3.27 -3.11
C TRP A 97 -13.04 2.15 -3.86
N SER A 98 -13.13 2.23 -5.17
CA SER A 98 -13.92 1.34 -6.04
C SER A 98 -15.43 1.37 -5.74
N GLY A 99 -15.96 2.46 -5.15
CA GLY A 99 -17.38 2.70 -4.95
C GLY A 99 -18.00 3.50 -6.08
N GLY A 100 -19.34 3.49 -6.20
CA GLY A 100 -20.07 4.24 -7.22
C GLY A 100 -19.56 3.99 -8.63
N ALA A 101 -19.34 5.05 -9.42
CA ALA A 101 -18.80 4.97 -10.77
C ALA A 101 -17.38 4.41 -10.83
N LEU A 102 -16.59 4.53 -9.76
CA LEU A 102 -15.25 3.95 -9.70
C LEU A 102 -15.26 2.42 -9.71
N ALA A 103 -16.38 1.76 -9.37
CA ALA A 103 -16.50 0.32 -9.48
C ALA A 103 -16.35 -0.17 -10.94
N GLU A 104 -16.95 0.56 -11.89
CA GLU A 104 -16.84 0.27 -13.32
C GLU A 104 -15.45 0.61 -13.85
N HIS A 105 -14.83 1.67 -13.33
CA HIS A 105 -13.47 2.07 -13.69
C HIS A 105 -12.42 1.02 -13.29
N TYR A 106 -12.52 0.45 -12.09
CA TYR A 106 -11.58 -0.57 -11.60
C TYR A 106 -11.86 -1.99 -12.10
N ALA A 107 -13.10 -2.33 -12.48
CA ALA A 107 -13.50 -3.69 -12.89
C ALA A 107 -12.65 -4.31 -14.00
N PRO A 108 -12.21 -3.59 -15.05
CA PRO A 108 -11.32 -4.14 -16.08
C PRO A 108 -9.87 -4.24 -15.63
N LEU A 109 -9.47 -3.60 -14.53
CA LEU A 109 -8.08 -3.49 -14.09
C LEU A 109 -7.67 -4.56 -13.07
N THR A 110 -8.64 -5.13 -12.35
CA THR A 110 -8.39 -6.06 -11.24
C THR A 110 -9.64 -6.85 -10.87
N ALA A 111 -9.46 -8.07 -10.39
CA ALA A 111 -10.54 -8.88 -9.81
C ALA A 111 -10.92 -8.44 -8.38
N HIS A 112 -10.11 -7.59 -7.76
CA HIS A 112 -10.26 -7.21 -6.35
C HIS A 112 -10.65 -5.73 -6.22
N ARG A 113 -11.52 -5.44 -5.28
CA ARG A 113 -11.86 -4.08 -4.88
C ARG A 113 -10.97 -3.63 -3.72
N HIS A 114 -10.96 -2.33 -3.46
CA HIS A 114 -10.45 -1.81 -2.19
C HIS A 114 -11.15 -2.50 -1.02
N ALA A 115 -10.43 -2.60 0.10
CA ALA A 115 -10.99 -3.02 1.36
C ALA A 115 -10.72 -1.95 2.42
N ASN A 116 -11.63 -1.81 3.38
CA ASN A 116 -11.43 -0.97 4.55
C ASN A 116 -11.22 -1.87 5.77
N PHE A 117 -9.96 -1.94 6.22
CA PHE A 117 -9.57 -2.75 7.36
C PHE A 117 -8.49 -2.01 8.16
N GLN A 118 -8.86 -1.46 9.30
CA GLN A 118 -7.98 -0.60 10.10
C GLN A 118 -6.73 -1.31 10.54
N GLN A 119 -5.60 -0.61 10.47
CA GLN A 119 -4.28 -1.14 10.78
C GLN A 119 -4.18 -1.77 12.18
N ASN A 120 -4.81 -1.17 13.18
CA ASN A 120 -4.85 -1.70 14.55
C ASN A 120 -5.63 -3.03 14.69
N ARG A 121 -6.34 -3.47 13.64
CA ARG A 121 -7.01 -4.78 13.52
C ARG A 121 -6.36 -5.68 12.50
N LEU A 122 -5.82 -5.11 11.42
CA LEU A 122 -5.07 -5.82 10.41
C LEU A 122 -3.79 -6.46 11.00
N GLU A 123 -3.02 -5.69 11.78
CA GLU A 123 -1.78 -6.18 12.39
C GLU A 123 -2.00 -7.38 13.33
N PRO A 124 -2.97 -7.37 14.26
CA PRO A 124 -3.30 -8.56 15.04
C PRO A 124 -3.75 -9.76 14.19
N ALA A 125 -4.52 -9.52 13.11
CA ALA A 125 -4.95 -10.60 12.21
C ALA A 125 -3.78 -11.20 11.42
N LEU A 126 -2.84 -10.39 10.95
CA LEU A 126 -1.60 -10.85 10.32
C LEU A 126 -0.75 -11.66 11.32
N ARG A 127 -0.59 -11.18 12.54
CA ARG A 127 0.12 -11.88 13.61
C ARG A 127 -0.52 -13.24 13.91
N GLU A 128 -1.84 -13.28 14.08
CA GLU A 128 -2.58 -14.52 14.30
C GLU A 128 -2.32 -15.53 13.18
N GLU A 129 -2.28 -15.08 11.93
CA GLU A 129 -2.03 -15.95 10.79
C GLU A 129 -0.57 -16.43 10.72
N VAL A 130 0.41 -15.57 11.05
CA VAL A 130 1.81 -15.96 11.18
C VAL A 130 1.99 -16.99 12.30
N ASP A 131 1.39 -16.76 13.47
CA ASP A 131 1.47 -17.69 14.61
C ASP A 131 0.80 -19.05 14.30
N LYS A 132 -0.24 -19.09 13.47
CA LYS A 132 -0.86 -20.33 12.97
C LYS A 132 0.06 -21.10 12.04
N ARG A 133 0.70 -20.41 11.08
CA ARG A 133 1.56 -21.03 10.06
C ARG A 133 2.93 -21.45 10.63
N ARG A 134 3.52 -20.60 11.47
CA ARG A 134 4.83 -20.82 12.12
C ARG A 134 4.85 -20.33 13.55
N PRO A 135 4.39 -21.13 14.51
CA PRO A 135 4.37 -20.76 15.92
C PRO A 135 5.75 -20.38 16.46
N GLY A 136 5.81 -19.30 17.24
CA GLY A 136 7.02 -18.88 17.94
C GLY A 136 8.05 -18.13 17.09
N THR A 137 7.75 -17.77 15.85
CA THR A 137 8.64 -16.97 15.00
C THR A 137 8.47 -15.47 15.16
N ALA A 138 7.31 -14.99 15.63
CA ALA A 138 7.03 -13.58 15.87
C ALA A 138 7.17 -13.24 17.36
N LEU A 139 8.33 -12.68 17.72
CA LEU A 139 8.70 -12.32 19.09
C LEU A 139 8.35 -10.86 19.36
N PHE A 140 7.24 -10.64 20.10
CA PHE A 140 6.87 -9.34 20.62
C PHE A 140 7.56 -9.08 21.97
N HIS A 141 7.70 -7.79 22.34
CA HIS A 141 8.48 -7.32 23.47
C HIS A 141 9.99 -7.61 23.35
N HIS A 142 10.46 -7.77 22.11
CA HIS A 142 11.86 -8.00 21.76
C HIS A 142 12.37 -6.85 20.89
N GLU A 143 13.42 -6.16 21.35
CA GLU A 143 13.95 -4.94 20.75
C GLU A 143 15.32 -5.19 20.10
N LEU A 144 15.46 -4.79 18.84
CA LEU A 144 16.80 -4.70 18.24
C LEU A 144 17.57 -3.55 18.92
N VAL A 145 18.71 -3.86 19.51
CA VAL A 145 19.59 -2.89 20.19
C VAL A 145 20.75 -2.50 19.31
N GLU A 146 21.39 -3.46 18.65
CA GLU A 146 22.58 -3.27 17.83
C GLU A 146 22.53 -4.19 16.61
N LEU A 147 23.12 -3.74 15.51
CA LEU A 147 23.22 -4.48 14.27
C LEU A 147 24.58 -4.25 13.62
N THR A 148 25.27 -5.32 13.33
CA THR A 148 26.52 -5.35 12.56
C THR A 148 26.45 -6.37 11.45
N GLN A 149 27.30 -6.29 10.43
CA GLN A 149 27.33 -7.26 9.34
C GLN A 149 28.75 -7.51 8.83
N ASP A 150 28.98 -8.71 8.36
CA ASP A 150 30.15 -9.08 7.56
C ASP A 150 29.74 -9.46 6.11
N ALA A 151 30.62 -10.12 5.36
CA ALA A 151 30.34 -10.52 3.99
C ALA A 151 29.18 -11.55 3.88
N ASP A 152 28.95 -12.37 4.91
CA ASP A 152 28.07 -13.53 4.86
C ASP A 152 26.83 -13.41 5.74
N HIS A 153 26.92 -12.67 6.83
CA HIS A 153 25.87 -12.61 7.85
C HIS A 153 25.66 -11.19 8.43
N VAL A 154 24.49 -11.05 9.01
CA VAL A 154 24.15 -9.94 9.90
C VAL A 154 24.08 -10.49 11.33
N PHE A 155 24.63 -9.77 12.28
CA PHE A 155 24.60 -10.05 13.71
C PHE A 155 23.74 -8.99 14.39
N ALA A 156 22.64 -9.40 14.99
CA ALA A 156 21.68 -8.53 15.66
C ALA A 156 21.63 -8.85 17.14
N THR A 157 21.88 -7.86 18.00
CA THR A 157 21.67 -7.98 19.44
C THR A 157 20.23 -7.64 19.75
N ILE A 158 19.49 -8.61 20.26
CA ILE A 158 18.07 -8.50 20.61
C ILE A 158 17.95 -8.49 22.13
N ARG A 159 17.19 -7.55 22.68
CA ARG A 159 16.84 -7.46 24.09
C ARG A 159 15.41 -7.96 24.31
N ASP A 160 15.26 -9.02 25.10
CA ASP A 160 13.97 -9.37 25.70
C ASP A 160 13.64 -8.33 26.78
N ARG A 161 12.66 -7.48 26.51
CA ARG A 161 12.25 -6.42 27.43
C ARG A 161 11.43 -6.92 28.62
N SER A 162 11.01 -8.19 28.61
CA SER A 162 10.32 -8.83 29.74
C SER A 162 11.29 -9.32 30.78
N ALA A 163 12.37 -9.98 30.33
CA ALA A 163 13.41 -10.55 31.19
C ALA A 163 14.58 -9.59 31.43
N ASP A 164 14.69 -8.52 30.63
CA ASP A 164 15.82 -7.60 30.56
C ASP A 164 17.15 -8.31 30.20
N GLU A 165 17.06 -9.34 29.38
CA GLU A 165 18.18 -10.15 28.89
C GLU A 165 18.45 -9.87 27.42
N THR A 166 19.70 -10.05 26.99
CA THR A 166 20.08 -9.91 25.58
C THR A 166 20.61 -11.20 25.02
N PHE A 167 20.31 -11.44 23.73
CA PHE A 167 20.88 -12.53 22.96
C PHE A 167 21.24 -12.07 21.55
N THR A 168 22.15 -12.78 20.90
CA THR A 168 22.59 -12.46 19.55
C THR A 168 21.91 -13.40 18.55
N VAL A 169 21.32 -12.81 17.50
CA VAL A 169 20.77 -13.48 16.33
C VAL A 169 21.74 -13.34 15.17
N ARG A 170 22.09 -14.46 14.53
CA ARG A 170 22.81 -14.48 13.26
C ARG A 170 21.85 -14.82 12.12
N ALA A 171 21.69 -13.88 11.18
CA ALA A 171 20.85 -14.04 10.01
C ALA A 171 21.65 -13.81 8.72
N ARG A 172 21.20 -14.42 7.60
CA ARG A 172 21.78 -14.13 6.28
C ARG A 172 21.38 -12.75 5.77
N TYR A 173 20.15 -12.33 6.06
CA TYR A 173 19.58 -11.06 5.63
C TYR A 173 18.69 -10.44 6.71
N VAL A 174 18.48 -9.12 6.64
CA VAL A 174 17.57 -8.39 7.53
C VAL A 174 16.60 -7.55 6.72
N ILE A 175 15.32 -7.61 7.08
CA ILE A 175 14.27 -6.68 6.62
C ILE A 175 14.01 -5.67 7.74
N GLY A 176 14.43 -4.43 7.53
CA GLY A 176 14.20 -3.31 8.45
C GLY A 176 12.85 -2.64 8.16
N ALA A 177 11.82 -3.02 8.93
CA ALA A 177 10.48 -2.43 8.93
C ALA A 177 10.18 -1.71 10.26
N ASP A 178 11.20 -1.08 10.84
CA ASP A 178 11.21 -0.50 12.20
C ASP A 178 10.63 0.92 12.28
N GLY A 179 9.98 1.39 11.22
CA GLY A 179 9.42 2.73 11.14
C GLY A 179 10.49 3.84 11.08
N GLY A 180 11.72 3.52 10.63
CA GLY A 180 12.85 4.43 10.53
C GLY A 180 13.45 4.83 11.89
N LYS A 181 13.27 4.02 12.92
CA LYS A 181 13.71 4.36 14.28
C LYS A 181 15.21 4.13 14.48
N LEU A 182 15.73 2.98 14.06
CA LEU A 182 17.11 2.56 14.35
C LEU A 182 17.89 2.16 13.09
N ILE A 183 17.39 1.24 12.28
CA ILE A 183 18.18 0.53 11.25
C ILE A 183 18.79 1.49 10.23
N GLY A 184 17.97 2.34 9.59
CA GLY A 184 18.48 3.31 8.61
C GLY A 184 19.58 4.20 9.19
N LYS A 185 19.38 4.67 10.43
CA LYS A 185 20.36 5.52 11.15
C LYS A 185 21.66 4.79 11.46
N SER A 186 21.58 3.53 11.95
CA SER A 186 22.77 2.72 12.27
C SER A 186 23.61 2.39 11.03
N LEU A 187 22.98 2.34 9.87
CA LEU A 187 23.63 2.14 8.58
C LEU A 187 24.10 3.44 7.91
N GLY A 188 23.85 4.60 8.51
CA GLY A 188 24.16 5.89 7.90
C GLY A 188 23.34 6.20 6.66
N ILE A 189 22.14 5.63 6.52
CA ILE A 189 21.22 5.91 5.43
C ILE A 189 20.40 7.15 5.79
N GLY A 190 20.59 8.23 5.05
CA GLY A 190 19.81 9.46 5.18
C GLY A 190 18.42 9.36 4.57
N MET A 191 17.54 10.28 4.99
CA MET A 191 16.24 10.49 4.35
C MET A 191 16.30 11.75 3.50
N ARG A 192 15.88 11.66 2.24
CA ARG A 192 15.72 12.81 1.32
C ARG A 192 14.28 13.30 1.37
N GLY A 193 14.11 14.61 1.44
CA GLY A 193 12.83 15.29 1.49
C GLY A 193 12.89 16.54 2.36
N GLY A 194 11.72 17.18 2.55
CA GLY A 194 11.59 18.37 3.38
C GLY A 194 11.50 18.08 4.87
N GLN A 195 11.54 19.17 5.66
CA GLN A 195 11.14 19.07 7.07
C GLN A 195 9.66 18.75 7.18
N PRO A 196 9.20 18.17 8.29
CA PRO A 196 7.77 18.04 8.57
C PRO A 196 7.05 19.38 8.38
N PHE A 197 5.89 19.37 7.74
CA PHE A 197 5.18 20.60 7.35
C PHE A 197 3.81 20.76 8.01
N CYS A 198 3.27 19.70 8.61
CA CYS A 198 2.06 19.77 9.41
C CYS A 198 2.12 18.81 10.59
N ASP A 199 1.38 19.15 11.63
CA ASP A 199 1.04 18.28 12.74
C ASP A 199 -0.33 17.64 12.52
N ALA A 200 -0.47 16.37 12.85
CA ALA A 200 -1.74 15.68 12.90
C ALA A 200 -1.98 15.13 14.31
N PHE A 201 -3.14 15.45 14.85
CA PHE A 201 -3.58 14.96 16.13
C PHE A 201 -4.88 14.17 15.97
N SER A 202 -4.88 12.93 16.41
CA SER A 202 -6.01 12.03 16.28
C SER A 202 -6.50 11.61 17.66
N ILE A 203 -7.83 11.63 17.85
CA ILE A 203 -8.49 11.16 19.07
C ILE A 203 -9.42 10.01 18.69
N HIS A 204 -9.17 8.85 19.24
CA HIS A 204 -10.04 7.68 19.17
C HIS A 204 -11.01 7.72 20.34
N PHE A 205 -12.30 7.67 20.06
CA PHE A 205 -13.34 7.84 21.07
C PHE A 205 -14.59 7.00 20.77
N ARG A 206 -15.39 6.78 21.79
CA ARG A 206 -16.71 6.14 21.71
C ARG A 206 -17.80 7.16 21.99
N ALA A 207 -18.79 7.24 21.09
CA ALA A 207 -19.96 8.09 21.23
C ALA A 207 -21.08 7.62 20.31
N ASP A 208 -22.31 7.98 20.62
CA ASP A 208 -23.44 7.90 19.69
C ASP A 208 -23.53 9.20 18.87
N LEU A 209 -23.18 9.12 17.59
CA LEU A 209 -23.30 10.24 16.64
C LEU A 209 -24.49 10.08 15.67
N SER A 210 -25.39 9.12 15.89
CA SER A 210 -26.48 8.78 14.96
C SER A 210 -27.46 9.92 14.69
N ALA A 211 -27.64 10.85 15.64
CA ALA A 211 -28.43 12.06 15.49
C ALA A 211 -27.75 13.16 14.66
N HIS A 212 -26.44 13.04 14.44
CA HIS A 212 -25.61 14.07 13.82
C HIS A 212 -25.08 13.68 12.44
N ILE A 213 -25.04 12.38 12.14
CA ILE A 213 -24.57 11.81 10.87
C ILE A 213 -25.78 11.26 10.13
N THR A 214 -25.91 11.60 8.85
CA THR A 214 -27.05 11.24 8.01
C THR A 214 -26.73 10.26 6.90
N ASP A 215 -25.45 9.94 6.70
CA ASP A 215 -24.97 9.02 5.66
C ASP A 215 -24.47 7.70 6.25
N ASP A 216 -24.57 6.64 5.45
CA ASP A 216 -24.14 5.28 5.79
C ASP A 216 -23.11 4.72 4.77
N ASP A 217 -22.68 5.53 3.79
CA ASP A 217 -21.87 5.13 2.64
C ASP A 217 -20.46 5.74 2.62
N ALA A 218 -20.11 6.52 3.65
CA ALA A 218 -18.83 7.19 3.76
C ALA A 218 -18.14 6.89 5.10
N VAL A 219 -17.12 6.04 5.09
CA VAL A 219 -16.28 5.80 6.26
C VAL A 219 -15.44 7.03 6.63
N ILE A 220 -15.08 7.86 5.64
CA ILE A 220 -14.37 9.11 5.85
C ILE A 220 -15.33 10.28 5.61
N LYS A 221 -15.49 11.10 6.64
CA LYS A 221 -16.23 12.35 6.65
C LYS A 221 -15.24 13.48 6.90
N MET A 222 -14.77 14.11 5.82
CA MET A 222 -13.88 15.27 5.93
C MET A 222 -14.67 16.47 6.39
N PHE A 223 -14.05 17.39 7.12
CA PHE A 223 -14.65 18.66 7.44
C PHE A 223 -13.70 19.82 7.15
N ALA A 224 -14.29 20.91 6.63
CA ALA A 224 -13.59 22.15 6.35
C ALA A 224 -14.53 23.32 6.66
N ARG A 225 -14.22 24.04 7.72
CA ARG A 225 -15.03 25.17 8.20
C ARG A 225 -14.17 26.41 8.32
N PRO A 226 -14.48 27.47 7.53
CA PRO A 226 -13.87 28.77 7.74
C PRO A 226 -14.39 29.38 9.05
N GLN A 227 -13.51 30.07 9.77
CA GLN A 227 -13.85 30.81 10.98
C GLN A 227 -13.97 32.32 10.64
N PRO A 228 -14.75 33.07 11.40
CA PRO A 228 -14.86 34.54 11.20
C PRO A 228 -13.54 35.27 11.35
N ASP A 229 -12.57 34.73 12.11
CA ASP A 229 -11.25 35.32 12.27
C ASP A 229 -10.27 34.96 11.11
N GLY A 230 -10.75 34.29 10.07
CA GLY A 230 -9.96 33.89 8.90
C GLY A 230 -9.18 32.60 9.09
N THR A 231 -9.28 31.95 10.25
CA THR A 231 -8.69 30.61 10.47
C THR A 231 -9.60 29.51 9.92
N TRP A 232 -9.10 28.28 9.92
CA TRP A 232 -9.82 27.11 9.42
C TRP A 232 -9.78 25.97 10.43
N VAL A 233 -10.93 25.35 10.65
CA VAL A 233 -11.00 24.04 11.31
C VAL A 233 -11.13 22.98 10.22
N THR A 234 -10.10 22.14 10.09
CA THR A 234 -10.07 21.09 9.07
C THR A 234 -9.61 19.76 9.64
N GLY A 235 -10.16 18.70 9.12
CA GLY A 235 -9.81 17.36 9.55
C GLY A 235 -10.70 16.30 8.93
N GLY A 236 -10.72 15.13 9.58
CA GLY A 236 -11.57 14.02 9.20
C GLY A 236 -12.18 13.34 10.41
N LEU A 237 -13.43 12.94 10.27
CA LEU A 237 -14.11 12.03 11.19
C LEU A 237 -14.26 10.69 10.49
N LEU A 238 -13.68 9.63 11.08
CA LEU A 238 -13.67 8.29 10.51
C LEU A 238 -14.53 7.35 11.37
N THR A 239 -15.35 6.56 10.70
CA THR A 239 -16.06 5.45 11.32
C THR A 239 -15.07 4.32 11.58
N MET A 240 -14.90 3.93 12.84
CA MET A 240 -13.94 2.88 13.20
C MET A 240 -14.57 1.49 13.26
N GLY A 241 -15.88 1.40 13.36
CA GLY A 241 -16.67 0.16 13.38
C GLY A 241 -16.08 -0.95 14.25
N LEU A 242 -16.89 -1.68 14.98
CA LEU A 242 -16.58 -3.01 15.53
C LEU A 242 -17.57 -3.99 14.92
N GLU A 243 -18.84 -3.67 15.08
CA GLU A 243 -19.97 -4.45 14.59
C GLU A 243 -20.75 -3.70 13.51
N ARG A 244 -20.67 -2.36 13.51
CA ARG A 244 -21.41 -1.47 12.60
C ARG A 244 -20.49 -0.41 12.02
N TRP A 245 -20.72 -0.10 10.73
CA TRP A 245 -19.93 0.84 9.93
C TRP A 245 -20.77 2.02 9.43
N ASP A 246 -22.06 2.01 9.74
CA ASP A 246 -23.03 3.04 9.42
C ASP A 246 -23.06 4.18 10.45
N ARG A 247 -24.03 5.09 10.36
CA ARG A 247 -24.24 6.20 11.31
C ARG A 247 -24.43 5.77 12.76
N HIS A 248 -24.80 4.50 12.99
CA HIS A 248 -24.98 3.92 14.33
C HIS A 248 -23.71 3.23 14.86
N ALA A 249 -22.58 3.42 14.21
CA ALA A 249 -21.31 3.00 14.77
C ALA A 249 -21.05 3.71 16.10
N THR A 250 -20.37 3.01 17.00
CA THR A 250 -20.09 3.52 18.34
C THR A 250 -18.67 4.00 18.53
N GLU A 251 -17.74 3.63 17.62
CA GLU A 251 -16.34 4.04 17.68
C GLU A 251 -15.95 4.92 16.51
N TRP A 252 -15.24 5.98 16.82
CA TRP A 252 -14.87 7.05 15.91
C TRP A 252 -13.43 7.48 16.10
N LEU A 253 -12.82 7.95 15.00
CA LEU A 253 -11.53 8.63 15.03
C LEU A 253 -11.72 10.04 14.46
N VAL A 254 -11.49 11.07 15.25
CA VAL A 254 -11.35 12.42 14.74
C VAL A 254 -9.88 12.76 14.58
N THR A 255 -9.50 13.26 13.41
CA THR A 255 -8.15 13.75 13.12
C THR A 255 -8.21 15.22 12.75
N VAL A 256 -7.42 16.03 13.42
CA VAL A 256 -7.26 17.45 13.14
C VAL A 256 -5.86 17.70 12.58
N ILE A 257 -5.78 18.49 11.52
CA ILE A 257 -4.51 18.86 10.87
C ILE A 257 -4.24 20.34 11.17
N LEU A 258 -3.10 20.62 11.78
CA LEU A 258 -2.72 21.94 12.26
C LEU A 258 -1.34 22.36 11.68
N PRO A 259 -1.11 23.66 11.41
CA PRO A 259 0.24 24.13 11.08
C PRO A 259 1.22 23.89 12.23
N ILE A 260 2.48 23.54 11.93
CA ILE A 260 3.54 23.26 12.94
C ILE A 260 3.76 24.41 13.93
N SER A 261 3.40 25.64 13.58
CA SER A 261 3.60 26.82 14.43
C SER A 261 2.50 27.09 15.46
N GLY A 262 1.49 26.21 15.58
CA GLY A 262 0.34 26.44 16.45
C GLY A 262 0.63 26.26 17.95
N GLU A 263 0.50 27.32 18.77
CA GLU A 263 0.58 27.22 20.24
C GLU A 263 -0.51 26.28 20.79
N ALA A 264 -1.71 26.30 20.18
CA ALA A 264 -2.82 25.39 20.54
C ALA A 264 -2.46 23.90 20.44
N LEU A 265 -1.57 23.52 19.52
CA LEU A 265 -1.13 22.13 19.41
C LEU A 265 -0.13 21.75 20.48
N LYS A 266 0.79 22.65 20.84
CA LYS A 266 1.72 22.42 21.96
C LYS A 266 0.97 22.19 23.26
N GLU A 267 -0.14 22.88 23.44
CA GLU A 267 -1.05 22.74 24.58
C GLU A 267 -1.82 21.42 24.52
N ALA A 268 -2.40 21.06 23.36
CA ALA A 268 -3.14 19.81 23.14
C ALA A 268 -2.27 18.53 23.21
N THR A 269 -0.98 18.64 22.85
CA THR A 269 -0.03 17.51 22.83
C THR A 269 0.88 17.45 24.06
N SER A 270 0.75 18.40 24.99
CA SER A 270 1.54 18.35 26.22
C SER A 270 1.18 17.10 27.03
N SER A 271 2.15 16.49 27.69
CA SER A 271 1.93 15.33 28.58
C SER A 271 1.03 15.64 29.79
N ALA A 272 0.61 16.90 29.96
CA ALA A 272 -0.32 17.38 30.98
C ALA A 272 -1.80 17.37 30.53
N THR A 273 -2.09 17.04 29.24
CA THR A 273 -3.47 17.05 28.73
C THR A 273 -4.26 15.84 29.25
N THR A 274 -5.43 16.15 29.80
CA THR A 274 -6.34 15.17 30.40
C THR A 274 -7.36 14.65 29.39
N ALA A 275 -8.01 13.51 29.69
CA ALA A 275 -9.13 13.01 28.89
C ALA A 275 -10.25 14.06 28.73
N GLU A 276 -10.47 14.91 29.74
CA GLU A 276 -11.45 16.00 29.69
C GLU A 276 -11.08 17.07 28.66
N HIS A 277 -9.79 17.41 28.54
CA HIS A 277 -9.32 18.35 27.52
C HIS A 277 -9.53 17.77 26.11
N HIS A 278 -9.24 16.48 25.90
CA HIS A 278 -9.50 15.82 24.63
C HIS A 278 -10.99 15.74 24.28
N LEU A 279 -11.85 15.51 25.27
CA LEU A 279 -13.30 15.56 25.10
C LEU A 279 -13.76 16.96 24.70
N GLN A 280 -13.22 17.99 25.33
CA GLN A 280 -13.53 19.38 24.97
C GLN A 280 -13.10 19.70 23.54
N LEU A 281 -11.92 19.22 23.10
CA LEU A 281 -11.47 19.40 21.72
C LEU A 281 -12.40 18.67 20.71
N ILE A 282 -12.88 17.45 21.02
CA ILE A 282 -13.87 16.75 20.18
C ILE A 282 -15.14 17.61 20.05
N ARG A 283 -15.68 18.11 21.19
CA ARG A 283 -16.88 18.93 21.22
C ARG A 283 -16.76 20.19 20.37
N GLU A 284 -15.63 20.86 20.46
CA GLU A 284 -15.32 22.08 19.70
C GLU A 284 -15.18 21.83 18.18
N VAL A 285 -14.38 20.83 17.82
CA VAL A 285 -14.10 20.47 16.41
C VAL A 285 -15.36 20.01 15.70
N LEU A 286 -16.18 19.19 16.35
CA LEU A 286 -17.45 18.68 15.79
C LEU A 286 -18.61 19.67 15.96
N LYS A 287 -18.47 20.75 16.72
CA LYS A 287 -19.55 21.66 17.15
C LYS A 287 -20.68 20.96 17.91
N LEU A 288 -20.33 20.07 18.80
CA LEU A 288 -21.26 19.27 19.62
C LEU A 288 -20.97 19.50 21.11
N PRO A 289 -21.37 20.65 21.69
CA PRO A 289 -20.95 21.05 23.05
C PRO A 289 -21.40 20.08 24.15
N ASP A 290 -22.53 19.41 23.94
CA ASP A 290 -23.13 18.49 24.91
C ASP A 290 -22.82 17.01 24.61
N LEU A 291 -21.89 16.72 23.66
CA LEU A 291 -21.55 15.34 23.29
C LEU A 291 -21.02 14.58 24.51
N ASP A 292 -21.67 13.46 24.83
CA ASP A 292 -21.14 12.46 25.76
C ASP A 292 -20.25 11.50 24.99
N ALA A 293 -18.97 11.43 25.35
CA ALA A 293 -17.99 10.58 24.68
C ALA A 293 -16.92 10.07 25.64
N GLU A 294 -16.51 8.82 25.42
CA GLU A 294 -15.38 8.17 26.10
C GLU A 294 -14.13 8.25 25.22
N VAL A 295 -13.08 8.92 25.69
CA VAL A 295 -11.78 8.95 24.98
C VAL A 295 -11.06 7.63 25.20
N LEU A 296 -10.81 6.89 24.11
CA LEU A 296 -10.14 5.59 24.12
C LEU A 296 -8.61 5.70 23.93
N GLY A 297 -8.16 6.76 23.28
CA GLY A 297 -6.74 7.02 23.06
C GLY A 297 -6.48 8.20 22.14
N THR A 298 -5.24 8.64 22.14
CA THR A 298 -4.79 9.75 21.31
C THR A 298 -3.51 9.38 20.59
N ASN A 299 -3.27 10.00 19.44
CA ASN A 299 -2.04 9.83 18.66
C ASN A 299 -1.63 11.17 18.05
N HIS A 300 -0.37 11.54 18.24
CA HIS A 300 0.25 12.69 17.62
C HIS A 300 1.33 12.23 16.65
N TRP A 301 1.34 12.80 15.45
CA TRP A 301 2.30 12.47 14.43
C TRP A 301 2.54 13.64 13.48
N LEU A 302 3.75 13.68 12.93
CA LEU A 302 4.17 14.70 11.98
C LEU A 302 3.88 14.25 10.55
N ILE A 303 3.34 15.15 9.74
CA ILE A 303 3.20 14.93 8.31
C ILE A 303 4.50 15.39 7.65
N GLU A 304 5.20 14.44 7.04
CA GLU A 304 6.44 14.65 6.33
C GLU A 304 6.42 13.94 4.97
N SER A 305 7.31 14.33 4.07
CA SER A 305 7.45 13.74 2.73
C SER A 305 8.91 13.41 2.50
N VAL A 306 9.30 12.17 2.82
CA VAL A 306 10.70 11.74 2.78
C VAL A 306 10.85 10.33 2.24
N VAL A 307 11.96 10.09 1.53
CA VAL A 307 12.35 8.78 0.99
C VAL A 307 13.80 8.49 1.40
N ALA A 308 14.11 7.27 1.77
CA ALA A 308 15.47 6.85 2.09
C ALA A 308 16.39 7.01 0.87
N GLU A 309 17.62 7.49 1.13
CA GLU A 309 18.62 7.65 0.07
C GLU A 309 18.97 6.34 -0.61
N ARG A 310 18.90 5.24 0.15
CA ARG A 310 19.10 3.86 -0.29
C ARG A 310 18.11 2.94 0.42
N TYR A 311 17.67 1.90 -0.26
CA TYR A 311 16.79 0.87 0.30
C TYR A 311 17.56 -0.36 0.76
N ARG A 312 18.87 -0.42 0.43
CA ARG A 312 19.74 -1.53 0.79
C ARG A 312 21.13 -1.06 1.21
N GLN A 313 21.71 -1.74 2.20
CA GLN A 313 23.14 -1.67 2.49
C GLN A 313 23.64 -3.06 2.88
N GLY A 314 24.46 -3.68 2.02
CA GLY A 314 24.92 -5.04 2.22
C GLY A 314 23.77 -6.03 2.27
N ARG A 315 23.58 -6.65 3.43
CA ARG A 315 22.56 -7.67 3.70
C ARG A 315 21.30 -7.15 4.39
N VAL A 316 21.21 -5.82 4.57
CA VAL A 316 20.10 -5.17 5.27
C VAL A 316 19.29 -4.35 4.28
N PHE A 317 17.97 -4.54 4.31
CA PHE A 317 16.98 -3.89 3.44
C PHE A 317 16.01 -3.06 4.26
N LEU A 318 15.60 -1.90 3.76
CA LEU A 318 14.58 -1.06 4.37
C LEU A 318 13.25 -1.24 3.63
N ALA A 319 12.14 -1.27 4.37
CA ALA A 319 10.79 -1.37 3.82
C ALA A 319 9.78 -0.56 4.65
N GLY A 320 8.68 -0.12 4.02
CA GLY A 320 7.64 0.68 4.65
C GLY A 320 8.17 2.01 5.20
N ASP A 321 7.69 2.43 6.36
CA ASP A 321 8.06 3.73 6.97
C ASP A 321 9.57 3.88 7.25
N ALA A 322 10.34 2.80 7.23
CA ALA A 322 11.80 2.87 7.30
C ALA A 322 12.40 3.36 5.96
N ALA A 323 11.72 3.14 4.84
CA ALA A 323 12.15 3.51 3.50
C ALA A 323 11.47 4.78 2.98
N HIS A 324 10.20 5.04 3.31
CA HIS A 324 9.44 6.19 2.84
C HIS A 324 8.35 6.58 3.83
N ARG A 325 8.14 7.88 4.03
CA ARG A 325 7.05 8.43 4.82
C ARG A 325 6.44 9.63 4.10
N HIS A 326 5.14 9.70 4.06
CA HIS A 326 4.39 10.74 3.36
C HIS A 326 3.06 11.05 4.05
N SER A 327 2.35 12.05 3.53
CA SER A 327 1.03 12.42 4.03
C SER A 327 0.05 11.22 3.95
N PRO A 328 -1.02 11.20 4.75
CA PRO A 328 -2.01 10.12 4.72
C PRO A 328 -2.89 10.12 3.47
N MET A 329 -2.85 11.21 2.68
CA MET A 329 -3.69 11.37 1.48
C MET A 329 -3.38 10.28 0.45
N GLY A 330 -4.41 9.78 -0.20
CA GLY A 330 -4.33 8.63 -1.10
C GLY A 330 -4.26 7.26 -0.42
N GLY A 331 -4.07 7.18 0.90
CA GLY A 331 -4.03 5.89 1.64
C GLY A 331 -2.86 4.98 1.24
N LEU A 332 -1.74 5.52 0.75
CA LEU A 332 -0.68 4.74 0.09
C LEU A 332 0.35 4.11 1.05
N GLY A 333 0.60 4.69 2.25
CA GLY A 333 1.73 4.31 3.10
C GLY A 333 1.80 2.83 3.46
N LEU A 334 0.74 2.30 4.07
CA LEU A 334 0.64 0.89 4.43
C LEU A 334 0.74 -0.01 3.18
N ASN A 335 0.05 0.37 2.11
CA ASN A 335 0.01 -0.37 0.86
C ASN A 335 1.40 -0.45 0.21
N THR A 336 2.12 0.66 0.13
CA THR A 336 3.49 0.70 -0.41
C THR A 336 4.43 -0.19 0.41
N GLY A 337 4.34 -0.15 1.75
CA GLY A 337 5.16 -0.99 2.61
C GLY A 337 4.89 -2.48 2.45
N ILE A 338 3.63 -2.90 2.26
CA ILE A 338 3.27 -4.31 1.97
C ILE A 338 3.79 -4.72 0.59
N GLN A 339 3.70 -3.84 -0.41
CA GLN A 339 4.23 -4.08 -1.75
C GLN A 339 5.76 -4.15 -1.78
N ASP A 340 6.46 -3.36 -0.94
CA ASP A 340 7.92 -3.45 -0.79
C ASP A 340 8.33 -4.84 -0.33
N VAL A 341 7.72 -5.33 0.74
CA VAL A 341 8.08 -6.64 1.31
C VAL A 341 7.62 -7.80 0.42
N HIS A 342 6.57 -7.63 -0.37
CA HIS A 342 6.16 -8.64 -1.36
C HIS A 342 7.24 -8.82 -2.44
N ASN A 343 7.73 -7.72 -3.00
CA ASN A 343 8.83 -7.74 -3.97
C ASN A 343 10.12 -8.34 -3.37
N LEU A 344 10.45 -7.96 -2.13
CA LEU A 344 11.67 -8.39 -1.45
C LEU A 344 11.60 -9.86 -0.99
N ALA A 345 10.47 -10.31 -0.42
CA ALA A 345 10.31 -11.66 0.08
C ALA A 345 10.43 -12.72 -1.03
N ALA A 346 9.83 -12.45 -2.20
CA ALA A 346 9.96 -13.31 -3.37
C ALA A 346 11.43 -13.49 -3.80
N LYS A 347 12.20 -12.39 -3.85
CA LYS A 347 13.63 -12.43 -4.19
C LYS A 347 14.46 -13.12 -3.11
N LEU A 348 14.23 -12.80 -1.85
CA LEU A 348 14.93 -13.43 -0.73
C LEU A 348 14.69 -14.95 -0.72
N ALA A 349 13.46 -15.40 -0.94
CA ALA A 349 13.13 -16.82 -0.99
C ALA A 349 13.93 -17.56 -2.07
N LEU A 350 14.00 -17.02 -3.29
CA LEU A 350 14.77 -17.60 -4.38
C LEU A 350 16.28 -17.67 -4.05
N VAL A 351 16.83 -16.62 -3.43
CA VAL A 351 18.25 -16.55 -3.07
C VAL A 351 18.59 -17.48 -1.91
N VAL A 352 17.79 -17.52 -0.83
CA VAL A 352 18.11 -18.36 0.34
C VAL A 352 17.96 -19.85 0.04
N LYS A 353 17.04 -20.20 -0.88
CA LYS A 353 16.87 -21.58 -1.38
C LYS A 353 17.93 -21.97 -2.42
N GLY A 354 18.83 -21.06 -2.80
CA GLY A 354 19.85 -21.29 -3.82
C GLY A 354 19.27 -21.39 -5.24
N GLN A 355 18.06 -20.91 -5.46
CA GLN A 355 17.40 -20.88 -6.79
C GLN A 355 17.79 -19.66 -7.61
N ALA A 356 18.30 -18.60 -7.00
CA ALA A 356 18.80 -17.39 -7.66
C ALA A 356 20.19 -17.01 -7.14
N ASP A 357 20.93 -16.25 -7.97
CA ASP A 357 22.16 -15.60 -7.55
C ASP A 357 21.85 -14.45 -6.57
N PRO A 358 22.67 -14.22 -5.52
CA PRO A 358 22.51 -13.08 -4.61
C PRO A 358 22.44 -11.71 -5.30
N ALA A 359 22.97 -11.56 -6.52
CA ALA A 359 22.84 -10.35 -7.33
C ALA A 359 21.39 -10.01 -7.68
N LEU A 360 20.44 -10.96 -7.63
CA LEU A 360 19.02 -10.67 -7.77
C LEU A 360 18.54 -9.64 -6.75
N LEU A 361 19.11 -9.62 -5.56
CA LEU A 361 18.74 -8.68 -4.51
C LEU A 361 19.13 -7.23 -4.82
N ASP A 362 20.04 -7.01 -5.79
CA ASP A 362 20.39 -5.66 -6.27
C ASP A 362 19.22 -5.00 -7.04
N ALA A 363 18.27 -5.79 -7.52
CA ALA A 363 17.08 -5.28 -8.18
C ALA A 363 16.05 -4.62 -7.23
N TYR A 364 16.12 -4.87 -5.91
CA TYR A 364 15.12 -4.35 -4.96
C TYR A 364 15.07 -2.82 -4.94
N GLU A 365 16.20 -2.16 -4.77
CA GLU A 365 16.27 -0.70 -4.70
C GLU A 365 15.82 0.00 -6.00
N PRO A 366 16.34 -0.34 -7.20
CA PRO A 366 15.90 0.29 -8.45
C PRO A 366 14.44 -0.01 -8.79
N GLU A 367 13.85 -1.09 -8.28
CA GLU A 367 12.44 -1.38 -8.46
C GLU A 367 11.54 -0.62 -7.47
N ARG A 368 11.87 -0.57 -6.17
CA ARG A 368 10.95 -0.07 -5.16
C ARG A 368 11.17 1.38 -4.75
N ARG A 369 12.41 1.88 -4.81
CA ARG A 369 12.69 3.27 -4.44
C ARG A 369 12.00 4.30 -5.36
N PRO A 370 11.97 4.14 -6.71
CA PRO A 370 11.20 5.02 -7.59
C PRO A 370 9.68 4.99 -7.30
N VAL A 371 9.13 3.82 -6.96
CA VAL A 371 7.72 3.69 -6.58
C VAL A 371 7.45 4.43 -5.26
N GLY A 372 8.32 4.27 -4.26
CA GLY A 372 8.24 5.01 -3.00
C GLY A 372 8.30 6.53 -3.22
N GLN A 373 9.20 7.01 -4.09
CA GLN A 373 9.30 8.43 -4.44
C GLN A 373 8.01 8.93 -5.11
N ARG A 374 7.50 8.21 -6.12
CA ARG A 374 6.25 8.56 -6.82
C ARG A 374 5.07 8.66 -5.86
N ASN A 375 4.95 7.72 -4.94
CA ASN A 375 3.85 7.70 -3.97
C ASN A 375 3.98 8.84 -2.94
N VAL A 376 5.20 9.19 -2.53
CA VAL A 376 5.48 10.38 -1.71
C VAL A 376 5.06 11.66 -2.44
N ASP A 377 5.43 11.80 -3.72
CA ASP A 377 5.11 12.99 -4.53
C ASP A 377 3.60 13.12 -4.75
N PHE A 378 2.93 12.01 -5.06
CA PHE A 378 1.48 11.97 -5.23
C PHE A 378 0.75 12.34 -3.93
N ALA A 379 1.08 11.71 -2.80
CA ALA A 379 0.45 11.98 -1.52
C ALA A 379 0.68 13.41 -1.04
N THR A 380 1.86 13.98 -1.36
CA THR A 380 2.18 15.38 -1.07
C THR A 380 1.33 16.32 -1.93
N SER A 381 1.21 16.03 -3.24
CA SER A 381 0.36 16.81 -4.16
C SER A 381 -1.11 16.75 -3.74
N ALA A 382 -1.63 15.56 -3.39
CA ALA A 382 -2.98 15.40 -2.89
C ALA A 382 -3.21 16.22 -1.61
N PHE A 383 -2.27 16.22 -0.67
CA PHE A 383 -2.34 17.02 0.55
C PHE A 383 -2.48 18.53 0.25
N TRP A 384 -1.61 19.04 -0.61
CA TRP A 384 -1.68 20.46 -0.99
C TRP A 384 -2.95 20.79 -1.76
N ASN A 385 -3.49 19.85 -2.55
CA ASN A 385 -4.76 20.02 -3.25
C ASN A 385 -5.94 20.14 -2.27
N HIS A 386 -5.96 19.42 -1.15
CA HIS A 386 -6.96 19.62 -0.09
C HIS A 386 -6.91 21.03 0.49
N LEU A 387 -5.73 21.61 0.65
CA LEU A 387 -5.59 22.99 1.11
C LEU A 387 -6.05 23.98 0.05
N ALA A 388 -5.67 23.79 -1.21
CA ALA A 388 -6.06 24.64 -2.32
C ALA A 388 -7.58 24.61 -2.58
N ALA A 389 -8.24 23.47 -2.38
CA ALA A 389 -9.68 23.34 -2.54
C ALA A 389 -10.49 24.30 -1.63
N ARG A 390 -9.92 24.73 -0.48
CA ARG A 390 -10.55 25.73 0.41
C ARG A 390 -10.76 27.09 -0.27
N ASP A 391 -9.95 27.44 -1.27
CA ASP A 391 -10.11 28.69 -2.02
C ASP A 391 -11.44 28.74 -2.77
N GLY A 392 -12.07 27.60 -2.98
CA GLY A 392 -13.43 27.48 -3.51
C GLY A 392 -14.49 28.16 -2.65
N PHE A 393 -14.28 28.33 -1.35
CA PHE A 393 -15.16 29.11 -0.48
C PHE A 393 -15.13 30.61 -0.81
N GLY A 394 -14.03 31.11 -1.41
CA GLY A 394 -13.87 32.50 -1.78
C GLY A 394 -13.55 33.42 -0.59
N ILE A 395 -12.91 32.89 0.43
CA ILE A 395 -12.37 33.60 1.60
C ILE A 395 -10.84 33.59 1.48
N PRO A 396 -10.22 34.71 1.05
CA PRO A 396 -8.77 34.76 0.94
C PRO A 396 -8.09 34.77 2.32
N PRO A 397 -6.86 34.27 2.42
CA PRO A 397 -6.08 34.37 3.65
C PRO A 397 -5.98 35.80 4.16
N GLY A 398 -6.22 36.02 5.46
CA GLY A 398 -6.19 37.37 6.07
C GLY A 398 -7.39 38.24 5.74
N ALA A 399 -8.46 37.68 5.20
CA ALA A 399 -9.72 38.42 5.00
C ALA A 399 -10.23 38.99 6.35
N PRO A 400 -10.78 40.21 6.36
CA PRO A 400 -11.43 40.75 7.56
C PRO A 400 -12.58 39.83 8.04
N PRO A 401 -12.81 39.68 9.36
CA PRO A 401 -13.84 38.81 9.91
C PRO A 401 -15.24 39.09 9.35
N GLU A 402 -15.60 40.36 9.17
CA GLU A 402 -16.88 40.76 8.57
C GLU A 402 -17.02 40.31 7.12
N PHE A 403 -15.91 40.25 6.35
CA PHE A 403 -15.94 39.74 4.98
C PHE A 403 -16.12 38.22 4.99
N ALA A 404 -15.38 37.51 5.84
CA ALA A 404 -15.52 36.07 5.97
C ALA A 404 -16.94 35.67 6.37
N GLN A 405 -17.52 36.36 7.35
CA GLN A 405 -18.90 36.14 7.78
C GLN A 405 -19.92 36.44 6.67
N ALA A 406 -19.72 37.51 5.89
CA ALA A 406 -20.60 37.82 4.76
C ALA A 406 -20.57 36.72 3.69
N VAL A 407 -19.40 36.15 3.40
CA VAL A 407 -19.24 35.01 2.48
C VAL A 407 -19.92 33.76 3.02
N ILE A 408 -19.77 33.43 4.30
CA ILE A 408 -20.44 32.29 4.95
C ILE A 408 -21.96 32.46 4.84
N ASN A 409 -22.50 33.63 5.16
CA ASN A 409 -23.92 33.94 5.04
C ASN A 409 -24.42 33.82 3.58
N ALA A 410 -23.63 34.28 2.63
CA ALA A 410 -23.96 34.17 1.21
C ALA A 410 -24.00 32.71 0.74
N LEU A 411 -23.03 31.87 1.18
CA LEU A 411 -23.02 30.45 0.89
C LEU A 411 -24.28 29.73 1.40
N GLY A 412 -24.80 30.10 2.56
CA GLY A 412 -26.04 29.56 3.12
C GLY A 412 -27.33 30.13 2.51
N SER A 413 -27.25 31.16 1.65
CA SER A 413 -28.42 31.82 1.08
C SER A 413 -28.91 31.17 -0.22
N ASP A 414 -30.21 31.34 -0.55
CA ASP A 414 -30.78 30.93 -1.84
C ASP A 414 -30.79 32.11 -2.87
N THR A 415 -29.86 33.03 -2.74
CA THR A 415 -29.64 34.10 -3.71
C THR A 415 -28.84 33.59 -4.91
N LEU A 416 -28.84 34.37 -6.02
CA LEU A 416 -27.97 34.07 -7.17
C LEU A 416 -26.50 34.02 -6.75
N GLU A 417 -26.04 34.95 -5.92
CA GLU A 417 -24.70 34.96 -5.37
C GLU A 417 -24.39 33.68 -4.60
N GLY A 418 -25.28 33.26 -3.70
CA GLY A 418 -25.10 32.04 -2.93
C GLY A 418 -24.97 30.78 -3.82
N ARG A 419 -25.83 30.66 -4.84
CA ARG A 419 -25.75 29.56 -5.81
C ARG A 419 -24.45 29.59 -6.61
N MET A 420 -23.99 30.75 -7.07
CA MET A 420 -22.72 30.88 -7.79
C MET A 420 -21.52 30.52 -6.92
N ARG A 421 -21.51 30.93 -5.64
CA ARG A 421 -20.46 30.60 -4.69
C ARG A 421 -20.42 29.10 -4.41
N ARG A 422 -21.55 28.44 -4.21
CA ARG A 422 -21.63 26.96 -4.03
C ARG A 422 -21.15 26.23 -5.29
N ALA A 423 -21.55 26.68 -6.48
CA ALA A 423 -21.06 26.07 -7.73
C ALA A 423 -19.53 26.17 -7.85
N ARG A 424 -18.96 27.36 -7.59
CA ARG A 424 -17.51 27.55 -7.56
C ARG A 424 -16.85 26.65 -6.53
N ARG A 425 -17.36 26.55 -5.31
CA ARG A 425 -16.83 25.64 -4.28
C ARG A 425 -16.79 24.20 -4.78
N THR A 426 -17.88 23.74 -5.41
CA THR A 426 -17.96 22.40 -5.99
C THR A 426 -16.87 22.16 -7.04
N GLU A 427 -16.60 23.10 -7.94
CA GLU A 427 -15.54 22.96 -8.95
C GLU A 427 -14.15 22.79 -8.32
N TYR A 428 -13.83 23.56 -7.28
CA TYR A 428 -12.56 23.43 -6.58
C TYR A 428 -12.42 22.07 -5.88
N TYR A 429 -13.47 21.64 -5.18
CA TYR A 429 -13.45 20.34 -4.50
C TYR A 429 -13.48 19.16 -5.47
N ASN A 430 -14.00 19.32 -6.67
CA ASN A 430 -14.01 18.27 -7.69
C ASN A 430 -12.60 17.86 -8.14
N THR A 431 -11.57 18.67 -7.95
CA THR A 431 -10.18 18.31 -8.21
C THR A 431 -9.68 17.18 -7.29
N LEU A 432 -10.31 17.00 -6.12
CA LEU A 432 -9.98 15.95 -5.16
C LEU A 432 -10.29 14.54 -5.68
N ARG A 433 -11.07 14.39 -6.76
CA ARG A 433 -11.37 13.09 -7.40
C ARG A 433 -10.12 12.32 -7.80
N TRP A 434 -9.02 13.01 -8.12
CA TRP A 434 -7.76 12.37 -8.51
C TRP A 434 -7.15 11.52 -7.39
N GLU A 435 -7.41 11.87 -6.14
CA GLU A 435 -6.94 11.09 -4.98
C GLU A 435 -7.70 9.78 -4.81
N PHE A 436 -9.03 9.81 -5.01
CA PHE A 436 -9.91 8.69 -4.66
C PHE A 436 -10.10 7.67 -5.79
N GLY A 437 -9.61 7.98 -6.99
CA GLY A 437 -9.65 7.10 -8.16
C GLY A 437 -8.28 6.99 -8.83
N ALA A 438 -7.21 6.84 -8.08
CA ALA A 438 -5.82 6.88 -8.56
C ALA A 438 -5.34 5.52 -9.09
N ALA A 439 -6.04 4.94 -10.07
CA ALA A 439 -5.81 3.56 -10.54
C ALA A 439 -4.37 3.34 -11.07
N ASP A 440 -3.77 4.32 -11.77
CA ASP A 440 -2.39 4.18 -12.24
C ASP A 440 -1.37 4.30 -11.10
N VAL A 441 -1.65 5.08 -10.06
CA VAL A 441 -0.80 5.16 -8.87
C VAL A 441 -0.79 3.82 -8.12
N GLU A 442 -1.95 3.18 -7.98
CA GLU A 442 -2.14 1.96 -7.21
C GLU A 442 -1.70 0.70 -7.96
N LEU A 443 -1.96 0.61 -9.28
CA LEU A 443 -1.78 -0.58 -10.09
C LEU A 443 -0.72 -0.43 -11.18
N GLY A 444 -0.42 0.79 -11.61
CA GLY A 444 0.38 1.08 -12.81
C GLY A 444 1.88 1.29 -12.56
N PHE A 445 2.40 1.06 -11.36
CA PHE A 445 3.85 1.08 -11.16
C PHE A 445 4.52 -0.10 -11.88
N HIS A 446 5.73 0.10 -12.39
CA HIS A 446 6.46 -0.89 -13.17
C HIS A 446 7.96 -0.86 -12.87
N TYR A 447 8.66 -1.88 -13.33
CA TYR A 447 10.08 -2.15 -13.13
C TYR A 447 10.82 -2.29 -14.47
N ALA A 448 10.44 -1.50 -15.48
CA ALA A 448 11.01 -1.63 -16.84
C ALA A 448 12.54 -1.45 -16.90
N ASP A 449 13.10 -0.65 -15.98
CA ASP A 449 14.55 -0.41 -15.86
C ASP A 449 15.26 -1.38 -14.89
N SER A 450 14.56 -2.44 -14.44
CA SER A 450 15.14 -3.42 -13.52
C SER A 450 16.18 -4.30 -14.19
N PRO A 451 17.30 -4.61 -13.50
CA PRO A 451 18.27 -5.61 -13.99
C PRO A 451 17.70 -7.04 -14.01
N ALA A 452 16.54 -7.29 -13.41
CA ALA A 452 15.84 -8.57 -13.40
C ALA A 452 14.69 -8.65 -14.43
N VAL A 453 14.75 -7.86 -15.49
CA VAL A 453 13.74 -7.78 -16.57
C VAL A 453 14.42 -7.73 -17.93
N VAL A 454 13.87 -8.44 -18.91
CA VAL A 454 14.36 -8.44 -20.29
C VAL A 454 13.55 -7.43 -21.10
N ALA A 455 14.16 -6.31 -21.46
CA ALA A 455 13.50 -5.30 -22.29
C ALA A 455 13.20 -5.85 -23.70
N ASP A 456 11.99 -5.64 -24.20
CA ASP A 456 11.56 -6.07 -25.54
C ASP A 456 11.58 -4.95 -26.58
N GLY A 457 12.10 -3.76 -26.21
CA GLY A 457 12.21 -2.61 -27.09
C GLY A 457 10.89 -1.86 -27.36
N THR A 458 9.78 -2.30 -26.79
CA THR A 458 8.50 -1.58 -26.92
C THR A 458 8.50 -0.31 -26.05
N PRO A 459 7.91 0.81 -26.52
CA PRO A 459 7.84 2.03 -25.72
C PRO A 459 6.89 1.86 -24.54
N ASP A 460 7.13 2.64 -23.46
CA ASP A 460 6.16 2.78 -22.38
C ASP A 460 4.88 3.45 -22.90
N PRO A 461 3.70 3.05 -22.41
CA PRO A 461 2.48 3.76 -22.70
C PRO A 461 2.56 5.19 -22.17
N GLU A 462 1.89 6.11 -22.87
CA GLU A 462 1.70 7.44 -22.33
C GLU A 462 0.86 7.35 -21.04
N ARG A 463 1.37 7.90 -19.96
CA ARG A 463 0.72 7.85 -18.66
C ARG A 463 -0.16 9.08 -18.44
N ASP A 464 -1.31 8.86 -17.80
CA ASP A 464 -2.14 9.95 -17.30
C ASP A 464 -1.39 10.72 -16.20
N PRO A 465 -1.14 12.03 -16.38
CA PRO A 465 -0.42 12.85 -15.40
C PRO A 465 -1.16 12.98 -14.07
N THR A 466 -2.47 12.73 -14.04
CA THR A 466 -3.27 12.75 -12.80
C THR A 466 -3.22 11.42 -12.04
N GLY A 467 -2.74 10.36 -12.67
CA GLY A 467 -2.68 9.01 -12.09
C GLY A 467 -4.04 8.31 -12.02
N HIS A 468 -5.09 8.85 -12.65
CA HIS A 468 -6.43 8.27 -12.65
C HIS A 468 -6.55 7.09 -13.62
N GLU A 469 -6.15 7.30 -14.89
CA GLU A 469 -6.25 6.28 -15.92
C GLU A 469 -5.02 5.35 -15.93
N HIS A 470 -5.27 4.04 -15.86
CA HIS A 470 -4.22 3.03 -15.95
C HIS A 470 -4.34 2.23 -17.25
N ILE A 471 -3.28 2.25 -18.07
CA ILE A 471 -3.17 1.47 -19.31
C ILE A 471 -2.47 0.15 -19.01
N GLN A 472 -3.20 -0.95 -19.03
CA GLN A 472 -2.66 -2.29 -18.84
C GLN A 472 -1.98 -2.82 -20.12
N GLN A 473 -0.86 -3.50 -19.94
CA GLN A 473 -0.22 -4.29 -21.01
C GLN A 473 0.76 -5.31 -20.42
N ALA A 474 0.91 -6.46 -21.07
CA ALA A 474 1.89 -7.48 -20.70
C ALA A 474 3.29 -7.14 -21.21
N ARG A 475 3.78 -5.93 -20.90
CA ARG A 475 5.12 -5.47 -21.23
C ARG A 475 6.11 -5.87 -20.14
N PRO A 476 7.36 -6.25 -20.48
CA PRO A 476 8.37 -6.53 -19.46
C PRO A 476 8.54 -5.40 -18.44
N GLY A 477 8.62 -5.77 -17.17
CA GLY A 477 8.65 -4.85 -16.03
C GLY A 477 7.28 -4.41 -15.52
N HIS A 478 6.22 -4.55 -16.31
CA HIS A 478 4.86 -4.19 -15.88
C HIS A 478 4.20 -5.31 -15.06
N ARG A 479 3.24 -4.94 -14.22
CA ARG A 479 2.35 -5.89 -13.55
C ARG A 479 1.61 -6.71 -14.62
N LEU A 480 1.46 -8.02 -14.41
CA LEU A 480 0.62 -8.86 -15.26
C LEU A 480 -0.76 -8.21 -15.41
N PRO A 481 -1.25 -7.97 -16.64
CA PRO A 481 -2.57 -7.40 -16.86
C PRO A 481 -3.68 -8.31 -16.32
N HIS A 482 -4.74 -7.70 -15.80
CA HIS A 482 -5.94 -8.42 -15.43
C HIS A 482 -6.77 -8.77 -16.68
N ALA A 483 -7.11 -10.03 -16.80
CA ALA A 483 -8.15 -10.52 -17.70
C ALA A 483 -8.89 -11.67 -17.03
N TRP A 484 -10.17 -11.81 -17.35
CA TRP A 484 -10.95 -12.98 -16.97
C TRP A 484 -10.77 -14.09 -18.00
N LEU A 485 -10.40 -15.27 -17.53
CA LEU A 485 -10.22 -16.47 -18.34
C LEU A 485 -11.15 -17.58 -17.87
N GLU A 486 -11.66 -18.38 -18.80
CA GLU A 486 -12.37 -19.60 -18.46
C GLU A 486 -11.37 -20.73 -18.26
N THR A 487 -11.46 -21.42 -17.13
CA THR A 487 -10.65 -22.57 -16.74
C THR A 487 -11.53 -23.81 -16.64
N PRO A 488 -10.97 -25.02 -16.55
CA PRO A 488 -11.77 -26.24 -16.33
C PRO A 488 -12.61 -26.22 -15.06
N THR A 489 -12.26 -25.37 -14.09
CA THR A 489 -12.96 -25.25 -12.79
C THR A 489 -13.86 -24.02 -12.69
N GLY A 490 -13.94 -23.20 -13.74
CA GLY A 490 -14.73 -21.98 -13.80
C GLY A 490 -13.91 -20.74 -14.19
N ARG A 491 -14.50 -19.57 -14.04
CA ARG A 491 -13.87 -18.29 -14.41
C ARG A 491 -12.82 -17.87 -13.38
N ALA A 492 -11.62 -17.53 -13.85
CA ALA A 492 -10.51 -17.06 -13.01
C ALA A 492 -9.86 -15.80 -13.60
N SER A 493 -9.34 -14.95 -12.72
CA SER A 493 -8.46 -13.83 -13.11
C SER A 493 -7.07 -14.36 -13.49
N THR A 494 -6.38 -13.69 -14.41
CA THR A 494 -4.94 -13.93 -14.68
C THR A 494 -4.10 -13.87 -13.40
N HIS A 495 -4.46 -13.02 -12.43
CA HIS A 495 -3.77 -12.94 -11.14
C HIS A 495 -4.03 -14.15 -10.23
N ALA A 496 -5.14 -14.85 -10.40
CA ALA A 496 -5.41 -16.08 -9.66
C ALA A 496 -4.53 -17.27 -10.09
N LEU A 497 -3.84 -17.13 -11.23
CA LEU A 497 -2.84 -18.12 -11.70
C LEU A 497 -1.48 -17.94 -11.01
N LEU A 498 -1.24 -16.82 -10.32
CA LEU A 498 0.01 -16.55 -9.63
C LEU A 498 0.07 -17.32 -8.31
N ARG A 499 1.01 -18.24 -8.19
CA ARG A 499 1.34 -18.93 -6.93
C ARG A 499 2.54 -18.27 -6.24
N ALA A 500 2.53 -18.25 -4.92
CA ALA A 500 3.67 -17.79 -4.15
C ALA A 500 4.92 -18.66 -4.47
N GLY A 501 6.02 -17.99 -4.83
CA GLY A 501 7.30 -18.64 -5.13
C GLY A 501 7.42 -19.24 -6.53
N ALA A 502 6.34 -19.39 -7.30
CA ALA A 502 6.37 -19.93 -8.66
C ALA A 502 6.42 -18.84 -9.72
N PHE A 503 7.14 -19.11 -10.80
CA PHE A 503 7.01 -18.35 -12.05
C PHE A 503 5.74 -18.79 -12.79
N LEU A 504 5.24 -17.94 -13.70
CA LEU A 504 4.08 -18.23 -14.54
C LEU A 504 4.44 -17.98 -16.01
N LEU A 505 4.15 -18.96 -16.87
CA LEU A 505 4.28 -18.85 -18.30
C LEU A 505 2.89 -18.87 -18.95
N LEU A 506 2.57 -17.83 -19.72
CA LEU A 506 1.35 -17.75 -20.52
C LEU A 506 1.71 -17.73 -21.99
N ALA A 507 1.55 -18.84 -22.67
CA ALA A 507 1.77 -18.97 -24.12
C ALA A 507 0.45 -18.75 -24.89
N GLY A 508 0.54 -18.34 -26.12
CA GLY A 508 -0.61 -18.39 -27.03
C GLY A 508 -0.98 -19.85 -27.36
N ASP A 509 -2.14 -20.06 -27.92
CA ASP A 509 -2.70 -21.40 -28.21
C ASP A 509 -2.02 -22.14 -29.37
N GLU A 510 -1.12 -21.48 -30.10
CA GLU A 510 -0.19 -22.10 -31.08
C GLU A 510 1.24 -22.16 -30.51
N GLY A 511 1.40 -22.08 -29.18
CA GLY A 511 2.66 -21.97 -28.48
C GLY A 511 3.20 -23.27 -27.86
N ASP A 512 2.88 -24.47 -28.40
CA ASP A 512 3.28 -25.77 -27.87
C ASP A 512 4.81 -25.92 -27.65
N ALA A 513 5.61 -25.28 -28.50
CA ALA A 513 7.06 -25.31 -28.35
C ALA A 513 7.53 -24.61 -27.06
N TRP A 514 6.82 -23.56 -26.58
CA TRP A 514 7.10 -22.90 -25.31
C TRP A 514 6.77 -23.78 -24.11
N THR A 515 5.64 -24.52 -24.17
CA THR A 515 5.25 -25.42 -23.08
C THR A 515 6.23 -26.56 -22.93
N SER A 516 6.71 -27.14 -24.05
CA SER A 516 7.73 -28.18 -24.04
C SER A 516 9.08 -27.67 -23.53
N ALA A 517 9.49 -26.48 -23.94
CA ALA A 517 10.73 -25.84 -23.48
C ALA A 517 10.68 -25.49 -21.99
N ALA A 518 9.52 -25.10 -21.48
CA ALA A 518 9.34 -24.69 -20.09
C ALA A 518 9.66 -25.79 -19.08
N GLU A 519 9.26 -27.04 -19.34
CA GLU A 519 9.55 -28.19 -18.46
C GLU A 519 11.06 -28.43 -18.32
N GLU A 520 11.77 -28.46 -19.44
CA GLU A 520 13.24 -28.66 -19.46
C GLU A 520 13.96 -27.53 -18.74
N VAL A 521 13.57 -26.27 -19.03
CA VAL A 521 14.22 -25.09 -18.48
C VAL A 521 13.93 -24.97 -16.97
N ALA A 522 12.68 -25.22 -16.52
CA ALA A 522 12.34 -25.20 -15.09
C ALA A 522 13.17 -26.23 -14.29
N GLN A 523 13.33 -27.46 -14.80
CA GLN A 523 14.20 -28.47 -14.19
C GLN A 523 15.67 -28.04 -14.15
N THR A 524 16.16 -27.45 -15.23
CA THR A 524 17.54 -26.98 -15.35
C THR A 524 17.87 -25.89 -14.33
N PHE A 525 16.94 -24.98 -14.04
CA PHE A 525 17.12 -23.91 -13.07
C PHE A 525 16.69 -24.30 -11.63
N GLY A 526 15.98 -25.42 -11.46
CA GLY A 526 15.45 -25.89 -10.18
C GLY A 526 14.39 -24.94 -9.60
N ILE A 527 13.51 -24.41 -10.45
CA ILE A 527 12.44 -23.51 -10.08
C ILE A 527 11.06 -24.13 -10.30
N GLU A 528 10.04 -23.60 -9.61
CA GLU A 528 8.66 -23.90 -9.92
C GLU A 528 8.18 -22.96 -11.04
N LEU A 529 7.54 -23.52 -12.09
CA LEU A 529 7.02 -22.80 -13.23
C LEU A 529 5.66 -23.37 -13.61
N ASP A 530 4.62 -22.57 -13.41
CA ASP A 530 3.27 -22.89 -13.86
C ASP A 530 3.11 -22.49 -15.33
N VAL A 531 2.56 -23.36 -16.17
CA VAL A 531 2.53 -23.19 -17.63
C VAL A 531 1.10 -23.38 -18.12
N TYR A 532 0.62 -22.40 -18.89
CA TYR A 532 -0.69 -22.44 -19.53
C TYR A 532 -0.64 -21.91 -20.94
N THR A 533 -1.47 -22.50 -21.83
CA THR A 533 -1.78 -21.92 -23.14
C THR A 533 -3.12 -21.20 -23.08
N VAL A 534 -3.20 -19.99 -23.68
CA VAL A 534 -4.39 -19.13 -23.64
C VAL A 534 -4.85 -18.80 -25.04
N GLY A 535 -6.05 -19.20 -25.37
CA GLY A 535 -6.68 -18.94 -26.67
C GLY A 535 -7.80 -19.94 -26.97
N PRO A 536 -8.43 -19.89 -28.17
CA PRO A 536 -9.54 -20.76 -28.54
C PRO A 536 -9.23 -22.27 -28.47
N ALA A 537 -7.97 -22.66 -28.75
CA ALA A 537 -7.50 -24.06 -28.64
C ALA A 537 -6.67 -24.30 -27.37
N GLY A 538 -6.47 -23.30 -26.53
CA GLY A 538 -5.65 -23.37 -25.33
C GLY A 538 -6.32 -24.05 -24.15
N GLN A 539 -5.53 -24.30 -23.09
CA GLN A 539 -6.01 -24.83 -21.81
C GLN A 539 -6.95 -23.83 -21.10
N LEU A 540 -6.69 -22.53 -21.29
CA LEU A 540 -7.49 -21.43 -20.78
C LEU A 540 -8.12 -20.68 -21.95
N GLN A 541 -9.41 -20.35 -21.81
CA GLN A 541 -10.17 -19.66 -22.85
C GLN A 541 -10.29 -18.17 -22.50
N ASP A 542 -10.23 -17.31 -23.52
CA ASP A 542 -10.42 -15.86 -23.42
C ASP A 542 -11.65 -15.41 -24.24
N PRO A 543 -12.88 -15.72 -23.79
CA PRO A 543 -14.09 -15.47 -24.59
C PRO A 543 -14.35 -13.98 -24.80
N GLU A 544 -13.95 -13.12 -23.88
CA GLU A 544 -14.09 -11.67 -23.97
C GLU A 544 -12.96 -11.03 -24.80
N ARG A 545 -11.93 -11.79 -25.18
CA ARG A 545 -10.72 -11.32 -25.88
C ARG A 545 -9.98 -10.22 -25.12
N ALA A 546 -10.15 -10.15 -23.80
CA ALA A 546 -9.49 -9.17 -22.96
C ALA A 546 -7.97 -9.43 -22.89
N TRP A 547 -7.55 -10.67 -22.58
CA TRP A 547 -6.15 -11.07 -22.60
C TRP A 547 -5.52 -10.88 -23.99
N HIS A 548 -6.23 -11.26 -25.04
CA HIS A 548 -5.77 -11.09 -26.43
C HIS A 548 -5.42 -9.63 -26.75
N GLY A 549 -6.18 -8.67 -26.23
CA GLY A 549 -5.89 -7.24 -26.39
C GLY A 549 -4.70 -6.73 -25.56
N LEU A 550 -4.38 -7.40 -24.44
CA LEU A 550 -3.39 -6.95 -23.45
C LEU A 550 -2.04 -7.67 -23.55
N ARG A 551 -2.01 -8.90 -24.07
CA ARG A 551 -0.85 -9.78 -24.06
C ARG A 551 0.33 -9.27 -24.91
N GLY A 552 0.06 -8.51 -25.97
CA GLY A 552 1.10 -7.91 -26.84
C GLY A 552 1.92 -8.92 -27.65
N HIS A 553 1.38 -10.12 -27.90
CA HIS A 553 1.97 -11.17 -28.73
C HIS A 553 0.90 -11.87 -29.58
N ASP A 554 1.31 -12.54 -30.63
CA ASP A 554 0.44 -13.34 -31.49
C ASP A 554 0.11 -14.74 -30.87
N PRO A 555 -0.66 -15.63 -31.53
CA PRO A 555 -0.96 -16.96 -31.01
C PRO A 555 0.26 -17.86 -30.75
N THR A 556 1.42 -17.57 -31.35
CA THR A 556 2.66 -18.31 -31.18
C THR A 556 3.60 -17.73 -30.11
N GLY A 557 3.28 -16.55 -29.58
CA GLY A 557 4.12 -15.82 -28.61
C GLY A 557 3.90 -16.25 -27.16
N VAL A 558 4.62 -15.61 -26.25
CA VAL A 558 4.66 -15.99 -24.81
C VAL A 558 4.94 -14.81 -23.90
N VAL A 559 4.44 -14.90 -22.67
CA VAL A 559 4.77 -14.01 -21.53
C VAL A 559 5.27 -14.85 -20.37
N LEU A 560 6.44 -14.50 -19.80
CA LEU A 560 6.98 -15.08 -18.56
C LEU A 560 6.84 -14.06 -17.42
N VAL A 561 6.30 -14.50 -16.29
CA VAL A 561 5.96 -13.66 -15.13
C VAL A 561 6.71 -14.14 -13.89
N ARG A 562 7.27 -13.21 -13.12
CA ARG A 562 7.94 -13.46 -11.83
C ARG A 562 6.93 -13.82 -10.72
N PRO A 563 7.40 -14.45 -9.62
CA PRO A 563 6.55 -14.75 -8.47
C PRO A 563 5.87 -13.52 -7.83
N ASP A 564 6.41 -12.32 -8.00
CA ASP A 564 5.81 -11.07 -7.54
C ASP A 564 4.77 -10.46 -8.53
N GLY A 565 4.43 -11.19 -9.60
CA GLY A 565 3.39 -10.82 -10.55
C GLY A 565 3.82 -9.80 -11.62
N HIS A 566 5.13 -9.58 -11.81
CA HIS A 566 5.65 -8.70 -12.87
C HIS A 566 6.20 -9.50 -14.05
N VAL A 567 5.94 -9.02 -15.25
CA VAL A 567 6.41 -9.64 -16.49
C VAL A 567 7.94 -9.52 -16.59
N VAL A 568 8.61 -10.63 -16.82
CA VAL A 568 10.06 -10.69 -17.03
C VAL A 568 10.42 -10.52 -18.50
N LEU A 569 9.74 -11.33 -19.33
CA LEU A 569 10.01 -11.50 -20.75
C LEU A 569 8.69 -11.61 -21.50
N ARG A 570 8.66 -11.02 -22.68
CA ARG A 570 7.62 -11.23 -23.68
C ARG A 570 8.27 -11.50 -25.02
N ALA A 571 7.90 -12.62 -25.67
CA ALA A 571 8.23 -12.86 -27.06
C ALA A 571 6.95 -12.66 -27.90
N ALA A 572 7.00 -11.70 -28.83
CA ALA A 572 5.83 -11.33 -29.64
C ALA A 572 5.37 -12.45 -30.57
N THR A 573 6.28 -13.30 -31.00
CA THR A 573 6.07 -14.46 -31.87
C THR A 573 6.95 -15.62 -31.41
N MET A 574 6.77 -16.80 -32.01
CA MET A 574 7.69 -17.93 -31.82
C MET A 574 9.11 -17.52 -32.18
N THR A 575 10.08 -17.94 -31.37
CA THR A 575 11.52 -17.77 -31.66
C THR A 575 12.09 -19.03 -32.24
N ASP A 576 13.27 -18.94 -32.89
CA ASP A 576 13.96 -20.09 -33.48
C ASP A 576 14.37 -21.12 -32.41
N ASP A 577 14.62 -20.66 -31.16
CA ASP A 577 15.02 -21.51 -30.04
C ASP A 577 14.25 -21.05 -28.77
N PRO A 578 13.04 -21.60 -28.52
CA PRO A 578 12.24 -21.30 -27.34
C PRO A 578 12.93 -21.65 -26.01
N SER A 579 13.65 -22.78 -25.96
CA SER A 579 14.38 -23.22 -24.76
C SER A 579 15.45 -22.21 -24.36
N ARG A 580 16.22 -21.75 -25.33
CA ARG A 580 17.25 -20.72 -25.11
C ARG A 580 16.62 -19.37 -24.70
N THR A 581 15.55 -18.95 -25.36
CA THR A 581 14.87 -17.69 -25.05
C THR A 581 14.36 -17.69 -23.60
N LEU A 582 13.73 -18.78 -23.15
CA LEU A 582 13.27 -18.92 -21.77
C LEU A 582 14.43 -19.01 -20.77
N ALA A 583 15.49 -19.75 -21.11
CA ALA A 583 16.68 -19.88 -20.25
C ALA A 583 17.37 -18.51 -20.05
N ASP A 584 17.52 -17.73 -21.12
CA ASP A 584 18.09 -16.37 -21.05
C ASP A 584 17.20 -15.45 -20.20
N GLY A 585 15.87 -15.50 -20.39
CA GLY A 585 14.90 -14.75 -19.57
C GLY A 585 14.94 -15.12 -18.09
N LEU A 586 14.98 -16.40 -17.77
CA LEU A 586 15.09 -16.87 -16.40
C LEU A 586 16.46 -16.55 -15.78
N SER A 587 17.55 -16.65 -16.55
CA SER A 587 18.87 -16.24 -16.08
C SER A 587 18.85 -14.78 -15.60
N VAL A 588 18.28 -13.88 -16.38
CA VAL A 588 18.11 -12.46 -16.00
C VAL A 588 17.23 -12.32 -14.75
N ALA A 589 16.06 -12.99 -14.71
CA ALA A 589 15.15 -12.96 -13.58
C ALA A 589 15.74 -13.51 -12.28
N LEU A 590 16.77 -14.36 -12.39
CA LEU A 590 17.46 -15.03 -11.27
C LEU A 590 18.83 -14.40 -10.96
N GLY A 591 19.09 -13.17 -11.42
CA GLY A 591 20.30 -12.40 -11.10
C GLY A 591 21.54 -12.83 -11.87
N GLY A 592 21.41 -13.36 -13.08
CA GLY A 592 22.51 -13.84 -13.89
C GLY A 592 22.90 -15.31 -13.63
N ARG A 593 22.07 -16.06 -12.87
CA ARG A 593 22.31 -17.47 -12.64
C ARG A 593 22.32 -18.26 -13.93
N THR A 594 23.36 -19.04 -14.14
CA THR A 594 23.45 -20.04 -15.22
C THR A 594 22.92 -21.39 -14.74
N SER A 595 22.54 -22.27 -15.66
CA SER A 595 21.95 -23.59 -15.35
C SER A 595 22.80 -24.45 -14.39
N VAL A 596 22.14 -25.27 -13.59
CA VAL A 596 22.75 -26.14 -12.55
C VAL A 596 23.77 -27.13 -13.13
N SER A 597 23.71 -27.46 -14.43
CA SER A 597 24.60 -28.46 -15.08
C SER A 597 26.09 -28.07 -15.13
N HIS A 598 26.46 -26.82 -14.87
CA HIS A 598 27.86 -26.37 -14.84
C HIS A 598 28.53 -26.42 -13.47
N SER A 599 27.78 -26.52 -12.36
CA SER A 599 28.38 -26.52 -11.02
C SER A 599 28.89 -27.91 -10.55
N LEU A 600 28.36 -28.99 -11.10
CA LEU A 600 28.81 -30.36 -10.75
C LEU A 600 30.12 -30.76 -11.44
N THR A 601 30.44 -30.19 -12.60
CA THR A 601 31.68 -30.45 -13.33
C THR A 601 32.89 -29.67 -12.82
N GLN A 602 32.72 -28.52 -12.20
CA GLN A 602 33.81 -27.75 -11.59
C GLN A 602 34.22 -28.26 -10.21
N GLY A 603 33.30 -28.92 -9.47
CA GLY A 603 33.63 -29.59 -8.19
C GLY A 603 34.43 -30.90 -8.31
N LEU A 604 34.33 -31.59 -9.44
CA LEU A 604 35.06 -32.81 -9.70
C LEU A 604 36.45 -32.59 -10.32
N ALA A 605 36.67 -31.44 -10.98
CA ALA A 605 37.99 -31.10 -11.56
C ALA A 605 38.96 -30.45 -10.54
N ALA A 606 38.50 -30.10 -9.33
CA ALA A 606 39.33 -29.58 -8.26
C ALA A 606 39.74 -30.65 -7.21
N ALA A 607 39.35 -31.90 -7.40
CA ALA A 607 39.62 -33.03 -6.50
C ALA A 607 40.52 -34.10 -7.14
N GLU A 608 41.09 -33.86 -8.33
CA GLU A 608 42.24 -34.56 -8.91
C GLU A 608 43.47 -33.64 -8.94
#